data_42e6abbd9ba5ee8659e845cdd664c86e
#
_entry.id   42e6abbd9ba5ee8659e845cdd664c86e
#
_cell.length_a   1.000
_cell.length_b   1.000
_cell.length_c   1.000
_cell.angle_alpha   90.00
_cell.angle_beta   90.00
_cell.angle_gamma   90.00
#
_symmetry.space_group_name_H-M   'P 1'
#
loop_
_entity.id
_entity.type
_entity.pdbx_description
1 polymer ?
#
loop_
_entity_poly.entity_id
_entity_poly.type
_entity_poly.pdbx_seq_one_letter_code
_entity_poly.pdbx_strand_id
1 'polypeptide(L)'
;MVTRSTERKLRATPADAERRFLEAQRVAHLATADARGTPHVVPVCFALAEGTLYITIDEKPKRPDGPPLKRLRNIAENPAVAVVTDRYDEDWNRLGWVMLRGHAEILAGGVEHDRAQALLRGRYPQLRAMTIAAHPVIALRLERVTSWGNLA
;
A
#
# COMPACT_ATOMS: atom_id res chain seq x y z
N MET A 1 0.67 -21.98 33.62
CA MET A 1 0.36 -21.96 32.17
C MET A 1 -0.04 -20.53 31.82
N VAL A 2 0.87 -19.78 31.20
CA VAL A 2 0.59 -18.39 30.81
C VAL A 2 -0.05 -18.46 29.44
N THR A 3 -1.35 -18.26 29.34
CA THR A 3 -2.03 -18.01 28.08
C THR A 3 -1.51 -16.69 27.54
N ARG A 4 -0.66 -16.75 26.52
CA ARG A 4 -0.38 -15.58 25.71
C ARG A 4 -1.68 -15.16 25.05
N SER A 5 -2.32 -14.16 25.63
CA SER A 5 -3.36 -13.40 24.94
C SER A 5 -2.69 -12.85 23.69
N THR A 6 -3.10 -13.34 22.53
CA THR A 6 -2.74 -12.72 21.26
C THR A 6 -3.49 -11.39 21.24
N GLU A 7 -2.87 -10.36 21.80
CA GLU A 7 -3.38 -9.00 21.65
C GLU A 7 -3.48 -8.75 20.16
N ARG A 8 -4.72 -8.72 19.68
CA ARG A 8 -5.03 -8.31 18.32
C ARG A 8 -4.58 -6.86 18.22
N LYS A 9 -3.40 -6.65 17.63
CA LYS A 9 -2.88 -5.32 17.41
C LYS A 9 -3.94 -4.51 16.66
N LEU A 10 -4.51 -3.49 17.29
CA LEU A 10 -5.53 -2.63 16.67
C LEU A 10 -4.89 -1.99 15.44
N ARG A 11 -5.57 -2.12 14.29
CA ARG A 11 -5.14 -1.46 13.07
C ARG A 11 -5.21 0.06 13.25
N ALA A 12 -4.16 0.75 12.85
CA ALA A 12 -4.19 2.21 12.80
C ALA A 12 -5.13 2.67 11.69
N THR A 13 -5.83 3.77 11.93
CA THR A 13 -6.69 4.41 10.95
C THR A 13 -6.21 5.85 10.77
N PRO A 14 -6.02 6.33 9.53
CA PRO A 14 -5.68 7.73 9.33
C PRO A 14 -6.74 8.67 9.90
N ALA A 15 -6.30 9.79 10.47
CA ALA A 15 -7.20 10.87 10.85
C ALA A 15 -7.87 11.45 9.59
N ASP A 16 -8.98 12.17 9.75
CA ASP A 16 -9.73 12.69 8.60
C ASP A 16 -8.89 13.55 7.65
N ALA A 17 -8.03 14.42 8.20
CA ALA A 17 -7.14 15.25 7.39
C ALA A 17 -6.09 14.41 6.63
N GLU A 18 -5.55 13.39 7.28
CA GLU A 18 -4.61 12.46 6.65
C GLU A 18 -5.28 11.65 5.54
N ARG A 19 -6.49 11.16 5.79
CA ARG A 19 -7.28 10.42 4.81
C ARG A 19 -7.59 11.27 3.58
N ARG A 20 -8.04 12.51 3.77
CA ARG A 20 -8.32 13.43 2.65
C ARG A 20 -7.07 13.72 1.84
N PHE A 21 -5.93 13.92 2.51
CA PHE A 21 -4.65 14.11 1.83
C PHE A 21 -4.28 12.88 0.99
N LEU A 22 -4.38 11.68 1.56
CA LEU A 22 -4.12 10.43 0.86
C LEU A 22 -5.02 10.26 -0.37
N GLU A 23 -6.31 10.53 -0.22
CA GLU A 23 -7.27 10.42 -1.32
C GLU A 23 -7.03 11.44 -2.45
N ALA A 24 -6.44 12.58 -2.12
CA ALA A 24 -6.09 13.61 -3.10
C ALA A 24 -4.82 13.27 -3.90
N GLN A 25 -3.97 12.38 -3.41
CA GLN A 25 -2.74 11.98 -4.11
C GLN A 25 -3.03 10.81 -5.04
N ARG A 26 -2.41 10.84 -6.22
CA ARG A 26 -2.59 9.78 -7.24
C ARG A 26 -1.49 8.72 -7.21
N VAL A 27 -0.35 9.05 -6.66
CA VAL A 27 0.82 8.18 -6.59
C VAL A 27 1.36 8.17 -5.17
N ALA A 28 1.74 6.99 -4.71
CA ALA A 28 2.49 6.82 -3.47
C ALA A 28 3.76 6.00 -3.78
N HIS A 29 4.65 5.90 -2.81
CA HIS A 29 5.89 5.14 -2.92
C HIS A 29 5.88 4.02 -1.89
N LEU A 30 5.97 2.79 -2.39
CA LEU A 30 6.00 1.58 -1.57
C LEU A 30 7.45 1.17 -1.31
N ALA A 31 7.82 1.10 -0.05
CA ALA A 31 9.11 0.60 0.41
C ALA A 31 8.94 -0.81 0.96
N THR A 32 9.73 -1.74 0.44
CA THR A 32 9.84 -3.12 0.90
C THR A 32 11.29 -3.46 1.14
N ALA A 33 11.55 -4.53 1.86
CA ALA A 33 12.89 -5.06 2.05
C ALA A 33 12.87 -6.60 1.97
N ASP A 34 13.99 -7.18 1.57
CA ASP A 34 14.14 -8.64 1.59
C ASP A 34 14.52 -9.14 3.00
N ALA A 35 14.77 -10.44 3.13
CA ALA A 35 15.15 -11.06 4.41
C ALA A 35 16.46 -10.52 4.98
N ARG A 36 17.30 -9.92 4.15
CA ARG A 36 18.57 -9.30 4.56
C ARG A 36 18.44 -7.82 4.90
N GLY A 37 17.25 -7.24 4.71
CA GLY A 37 17.00 -5.83 4.91
C GLY A 37 17.39 -4.94 3.73
N THR A 38 17.67 -5.50 2.56
CA THR A 38 17.97 -4.72 1.35
C THR A 38 16.70 -3.99 0.91
N PRO A 39 16.72 -2.65 0.88
CA PRO A 39 15.52 -1.87 0.58
C PRO A 39 15.21 -1.82 -0.91
N HIS A 40 13.94 -1.63 -1.22
CA HIS A 40 13.42 -1.45 -2.56
C HIS A 40 12.25 -0.47 -2.51
N VAL A 41 12.20 0.48 -3.43
CA VAL A 41 11.16 1.52 -3.47
C VAL A 41 10.63 1.63 -4.89
N VAL A 42 9.30 1.66 -5.03
CA VAL A 42 8.63 1.84 -6.32
C VAL A 42 7.42 2.75 -6.17
N PRO A 43 7.09 3.57 -7.21
CA PRO A 43 5.82 4.26 -7.24
C PRO A 43 4.67 3.28 -7.46
N VAL A 44 3.53 3.55 -6.82
CA VAL A 44 2.35 2.68 -6.88
C VAL A 44 1.06 3.49 -6.95
N CYS A 45 0.05 2.91 -7.59
CA CYS A 45 -1.34 3.30 -7.42
C CYS A 45 -1.91 2.60 -6.19
N PHE A 46 -2.81 3.24 -5.49
CA PHE A 46 -3.34 2.71 -4.23
C PHE A 46 -4.79 3.10 -3.99
N ALA A 47 -5.46 2.33 -3.14
CA ALA A 47 -6.77 2.67 -2.58
C ALA A 47 -6.79 2.37 -1.09
N LEU A 48 -7.46 3.21 -0.33
CA LEU A 48 -7.57 3.08 1.12
C LEU A 48 -8.98 2.65 1.49
N ALA A 49 -9.10 1.65 2.36
CA ALA A 49 -10.35 1.24 2.94
C ALA A 49 -10.13 0.93 4.43
N GLU A 50 -10.67 1.78 5.29
CA GLU A 50 -10.53 1.67 6.74
C GLU A 50 -9.05 1.56 7.19
N GLY A 51 -8.63 0.47 7.77
CA GLY A 51 -7.28 0.25 8.25
C GLY A 51 -6.38 -0.51 7.27
N THR A 52 -6.72 -0.54 5.98
CA THR A 52 -5.95 -1.27 4.96
C THR A 52 -5.75 -0.42 3.71
N LEU A 53 -4.53 -0.42 3.20
CA LEU A 53 -4.20 0.19 1.91
C LEU A 53 -3.95 -0.92 0.90
N TYR A 54 -4.60 -0.82 -0.26
CA TYR A 54 -4.51 -1.80 -1.33
C TYR A 54 -3.71 -1.29 -2.50
N ILE A 55 -2.87 -2.16 -3.04
CA ILE A 55 -2.05 -1.91 -4.22
C ILE A 55 -2.23 -3.10 -5.16
N THR A 56 -2.64 -2.85 -6.41
CA THR A 56 -2.70 -3.90 -7.41
C THR A 56 -1.38 -4.01 -8.16
N ILE A 57 -1.16 -5.16 -8.78
CA ILE A 57 -0.04 -5.40 -9.68
C ILE A 57 -0.53 -5.13 -11.10
N ASP A 58 -0.03 -4.08 -11.70
CA ASP A 58 -0.36 -3.64 -13.05
C ASP A 58 0.70 -4.01 -14.09
N GLU A 59 1.86 -4.50 -13.63
CA GLU A 59 2.96 -4.93 -14.47
C GLU A 59 2.95 -6.45 -14.65
N LYS A 60 3.19 -6.89 -15.89
CA LYS A 60 3.48 -8.30 -16.16
C LYS A 60 4.93 -8.62 -15.77
N PRO A 61 5.21 -9.85 -15.30
CA PRO A 61 6.59 -10.30 -15.17
C PRO A 61 7.34 -10.08 -16.49
N LYS A 62 8.60 -9.66 -16.41
CA LYS A 62 9.43 -9.41 -17.59
C LYS A 62 9.59 -10.66 -18.48
N ARG A 63 9.39 -11.86 -17.91
CA ARG A 63 9.38 -13.15 -18.60
C ARG A 63 8.19 -13.95 -18.10
N PRO A 64 7.45 -14.66 -18.98
CA PRO A 64 6.33 -15.52 -18.57
C PRO A 64 6.70 -16.55 -17.51
N ASP A 65 7.94 -17.08 -17.55
CA ASP A 65 8.45 -18.10 -16.64
C ASP A 65 9.40 -17.51 -15.58
N GLY A 66 9.47 -16.17 -15.49
CA GLY A 66 10.38 -15.48 -14.59
C GLY A 66 9.90 -15.44 -13.15
N PRO A 67 10.77 -15.05 -12.20
CA PRO A 67 10.37 -14.89 -10.82
C PRO A 67 9.31 -13.80 -10.67
N PRO A 68 8.51 -13.82 -9.58
CA PRO A 68 7.59 -12.73 -9.26
C PRO A 68 8.32 -11.39 -9.17
N LEU A 69 7.57 -10.29 -9.29
CA LEU A 69 8.11 -8.95 -9.11
C LEU A 69 8.85 -8.83 -7.77
N LYS A 70 9.90 -8.02 -7.76
CA LYS A 70 10.77 -7.88 -6.59
C LYS A 70 9.99 -7.51 -5.32
N ARG A 71 9.01 -6.60 -5.42
CA ARG A 71 8.18 -6.21 -4.27
C ARG A 71 7.37 -7.36 -3.69
N LEU A 72 6.87 -8.27 -4.53
CA LEU A 72 6.14 -9.46 -4.06
C LEU A 72 7.08 -10.45 -3.36
N ARG A 73 8.26 -10.67 -3.91
CA ARG A 73 9.28 -11.53 -3.28
C ARG A 73 9.72 -10.95 -1.93
N ASN A 74 9.92 -9.65 -1.87
CA ASN A 74 10.30 -8.97 -0.63
C ASN A 74 9.23 -9.14 0.45
N ILE A 75 7.96 -8.94 0.10
CA ILE A 75 6.85 -9.09 1.04
C ILE A 75 6.73 -10.53 1.55
N ALA A 76 6.96 -11.52 0.68
CA ALA A 76 6.95 -12.93 1.08
C ALA A 76 8.06 -13.24 2.10
N GLU A 77 9.22 -12.61 1.97
CA GLU A 77 10.35 -12.79 2.90
C GLU A 77 10.25 -11.89 4.14
N ASN A 78 9.73 -10.68 3.97
CA ASN A 78 9.67 -9.66 5.01
C ASN A 78 8.38 -8.83 4.84
N PRO A 79 7.35 -9.10 5.63
CA PRO A 79 6.07 -8.43 5.46
C PRO A 79 6.04 -6.99 5.98
N ALA A 80 7.07 -6.51 6.68
CA ALA A 80 7.13 -5.14 7.16
C ALA A 80 7.36 -4.19 5.99
N VAL A 81 6.44 -3.24 5.79
CA VAL A 81 6.47 -2.31 4.67
C VAL A 81 6.10 -0.89 5.10
N ALA A 82 6.46 0.06 4.27
CA ALA A 82 6.05 1.45 4.44
C ALA A 82 5.57 2.04 3.10
N VAL A 83 4.64 2.97 3.20
CA VAL A 83 4.15 3.74 2.06
C VAL A 83 4.19 5.21 2.43
N VAL A 84 4.71 6.05 1.56
CA VAL A 84 4.68 7.50 1.72
C VAL A 84 4.08 8.14 0.49
N THR A 85 3.28 9.17 0.71
CA THR A 85 2.84 10.09 -0.33
C THR A 85 3.04 11.51 0.15
N ASP A 86 3.39 12.41 -0.77
CA ASP A 86 3.79 13.75 -0.44
C ASP A 86 3.31 14.76 -1.48
N ARG A 87 3.29 16.00 -1.07
CA ARG A 87 3.06 17.14 -1.93
C ARG A 87 4.26 18.08 -1.85
N TYR A 88 4.88 18.35 -2.99
CA TYR A 88 5.85 19.41 -3.11
C TYR A 88 5.19 20.69 -3.64
N ASP A 89 5.62 21.82 -3.12
CA ASP A 89 5.20 23.16 -3.57
C ASP A 89 6.38 24.11 -3.32
N GLU A 90 6.61 25.06 -4.22
CA GLU A 90 7.64 26.07 -4.03
C GLU A 90 7.31 27.01 -2.85
N ASP A 91 6.04 27.16 -2.52
CA ASP A 91 5.62 27.70 -1.23
C ASP A 91 5.67 26.60 -0.17
N TRP A 92 6.71 26.60 0.64
CA TRP A 92 6.95 25.58 1.64
C TRP A 92 5.91 25.50 2.76
N ASN A 93 5.08 26.52 2.90
CA ASN A 93 3.92 26.43 3.81
C ASN A 93 2.86 25.43 3.33
N ARG A 94 2.96 24.97 2.09
CA ARG A 94 2.07 23.98 1.49
C ARG A 94 2.67 22.57 1.42
N LEU A 95 3.90 22.38 1.86
CA LEU A 95 4.49 21.04 1.93
C LEU A 95 3.74 20.17 2.91
N GLY A 96 3.58 18.91 2.56
CA GLY A 96 3.00 17.92 3.45
C GLY A 96 3.28 16.50 2.98
N TRP A 97 3.28 15.57 3.92
CA TRP A 97 3.38 14.14 3.60
C TRP A 97 2.63 13.31 4.64
N VAL A 98 2.22 12.12 4.19
CA VAL A 98 1.64 11.10 5.06
C VAL A 98 2.41 9.80 4.82
N MET A 99 2.83 9.15 5.89
CA MET A 99 3.51 7.86 5.85
C MET A 99 2.71 6.82 6.61
N LEU A 100 2.53 5.67 5.97
CA LEU A 100 1.81 4.51 6.49
C LEU A 100 2.79 3.37 6.68
N ARG A 101 2.78 2.75 7.85
CA ARG A 101 3.60 1.58 8.14
C ARG A 101 2.72 0.44 8.63
N GLY A 102 3.11 -0.76 8.30
CA GLY A 102 2.44 -1.95 8.76
C GLY A 102 3.03 -3.21 8.16
N HIS A 103 2.22 -4.25 8.11
CA HIS A 103 2.61 -5.49 7.45
C HIS A 103 1.73 -5.73 6.24
N ALA A 104 2.32 -6.28 5.20
CA ALA A 104 1.63 -6.57 3.95
C ALA A 104 1.30 -8.06 3.82
N GLU A 105 0.12 -8.32 3.26
CA GLU A 105 -0.32 -9.63 2.83
C GLU A 105 -0.54 -9.60 1.32
N ILE A 106 -0.25 -10.71 0.65
CA ILE A 106 -0.51 -10.86 -0.78
C ILE A 106 -1.81 -11.62 -0.94
N LEU A 107 -2.81 -10.96 -1.51
CA LEU A 107 -4.11 -11.55 -1.79
C LEU A 107 -4.12 -12.06 -3.22
N ALA A 108 -4.15 -13.39 -3.39
CA ALA A 108 -4.17 -14.02 -4.71
C ALA A 108 -5.59 -14.05 -5.31
N GLY A 109 -6.62 -14.03 -4.47
CA GLY A 109 -8.03 -14.05 -4.85
C GLY A 109 -8.93 -13.99 -3.63
N GLY A 110 -10.23 -14.12 -3.83
CA GLY A 110 -11.22 -14.12 -2.76
C GLY A 110 -11.98 -12.80 -2.65
N VAL A 111 -12.87 -12.72 -1.66
CA VAL A 111 -13.80 -11.59 -1.51
C VAL A 111 -13.08 -10.27 -1.28
N GLU A 112 -12.09 -10.25 -0.42
CA GLU A 112 -11.32 -9.04 -0.14
C GLU A 112 -10.51 -8.60 -1.36
N HIS A 113 -9.86 -9.53 -2.04
CA HIS A 113 -9.15 -9.28 -3.29
C HIS A 113 -10.07 -8.61 -4.33
N ASP A 114 -11.24 -9.18 -4.56
CA ASP A 114 -12.16 -8.68 -5.57
C ASP A 114 -12.71 -7.30 -5.20
N ARG A 115 -12.97 -7.07 -3.93
CA ARG A 115 -13.38 -5.75 -3.41
C ARG A 115 -12.27 -4.71 -3.57
N ALA A 116 -11.04 -5.09 -3.29
CA ALA A 116 -9.88 -4.22 -3.47
C ALA A 116 -9.68 -3.84 -4.94
N GLN A 117 -9.81 -4.80 -5.86
CA GLN A 117 -9.72 -4.54 -7.30
C GLN A 117 -10.83 -3.59 -7.76
N ALA A 118 -12.04 -3.73 -7.24
CA ALA A 118 -13.15 -2.83 -7.56
C ALA A 118 -12.86 -1.39 -7.08
N LEU A 119 -12.34 -1.22 -5.88
CA LEU A 119 -11.94 0.09 -5.35
C LEU A 119 -10.86 0.74 -6.21
N LEU A 120 -9.84 -0.01 -6.60
CA LEU A 120 -8.73 0.49 -7.43
C LEU A 120 -9.22 0.90 -8.83
N ARG A 121 -10.06 0.11 -9.46
CA ARG A 121 -10.66 0.45 -10.77
C ARG A 121 -11.56 1.69 -10.67
N GLY A 122 -12.31 1.82 -9.58
CA GLY A 122 -13.14 3.00 -9.34
C GLY A 122 -12.33 4.28 -9.20
N ARG A 123 -11.12 4.16 -8.65
CA ARG A 123 -10.21 5.28 -8.40
C ARG A 123 -9.37 5.65 -9.63
N TYR A 124 -8.91 4.66 -10.41
CA TYR A 124 -8.00 4.86 -11.54
C TYR A 124 -8.62 4.39 -12.86
N PRO A 125 -8.99 5.34 -13.75
CA PRO A 125 -9.57 4.97 -15.05
C PRO A 125 -8.68 4.04 -15.89
N GLN A 126 -7.36 4.21 -15.84
CA GLN A 126 -6.40 3.35 -16.55
C GLN A 126 -6.54 1.87 -16.18
N LEU A 127 -6.80 1.58 -14.90
CA LEU A 127 -6.93 0.20 -14.43
C LEU A 127 -8.19 -0.49 -14.98
N ARG A 128 -9.22 0.25 -15.37
CA ARG A 128 -10.43 -0.30 -15.98
C ARG A 128 -10.17 -0.91 -17.36
N ALA A 129 -9.21 -0.35 -18.08
CA ALA A 129 -8.81 -0.84 -19.41
C ALA A 129 -7.81 -2.01 -19.34
N MET A 130 -7.29 -2.33 -18.16
CA MET A 130 -6.29 -3.37 -17.94
C MET A 130 -6.93 -4.63 -17.38
N THR A 131 -6.38 -5.79 -17.76
CA THR A 131 -6.83 -7.09 -17.24
C THR A 131 -6.11 -7.39 -15.93
N ILE A 132 -6.53 -6.76 -14.84
CA ILE A 132 -5.90 -6.92 -13.53
C ILE A 132 -6.64 -7.90 -12.60
N ALA A 133 -7.80 -8.38 -12.99
CA ALA A 133 -8.66 -9.23 -12.13
C ALA A 133 -7.95 -10.50 -11.63
N ALA A 134 -7.04 -11.06 -12.43
CA ALA A 134 -6.26 -12.24 -12.07
C ALA A 134 -4.93 -11.89 -11.36
N HIS A 135 -4.59 -10.61 -11.26
CA HIS A 135 -3.36 -10.18 -10.60
C HIS A 135 -3.53 -10.15 -9.08
N PRO A 136 -2.47 -10.46 -8.32
CA PRO A 136 -2.54 -10.34 -6.87
C PRO A 136 -2.70 -8.89 -6.43
N VAL A 137 -3.23 -8.71 -5.23
CA VAL A 137 -3.34 -7.42 -4.55
C VAL A 137 -2.47 -7.46 -3.31
N ILE A 138 -1.70 -6.41 -3.10
CA ILE A 138 -0.98 -6.21 -1.85
C ILE A 138 -1.94 -5.49 -0.88
N ALA A 139 -2.19 -6.10 0.27
CA ALA A 139 -2.98 -5.52 1.35
C ALA A 139 -2.05 -5.11 2.49
N LEU A 140 -1.82 -3.80 2.64
CA LEU A 140 -1.05 -3.26 3.75
C LEU A 140 -1.99 -3.03 4.94
N ARG A 141 -1.80 -3.83 5.99
CA ARG A 141 -2.51 -3.67 7.26
C ARG A 141 -1.82 -2.58 8.07
N LEU A 142 -2.48 -1.46 8.26
CA LEU A 142 -1.87 -0.28 8.88
C LEU A 142 -1.67 -0.50 10.38
N GLU A 143 -0.47 -0.27 10.86
CA GLU A 143 -0.09 -0.32 12.27
C GLU A 143 0.27 1.07 12.81
N ARG A 144 0.75 1.96 11.95
CA ARG A 144 1.13 3.30 12.33
C ARG A 144 0.93 4.27 11.16
N VAL A 145 0.36 5.43 11.46
CA VAL A 145 0.22 6.55 10.54
C VAL A 145 0.97 7.74 11.12
N THR A 146 1.84 8.33 10.33
CA THR A 146 2.53 9.59 10.69
C THR A 146 2.35 10.59 9.57
N SER A 147 2.28 11.85 9.92
CA SER A 147 2.13 12.91 8.94
C SER A 147 2.88 14.16 9.38
N TRP A 148 3.15 15.03 8.42
CA TRP A 148 3.83 16.29 8.65
C TRP A 148 3.36 17.34 7.66
N GLY A 149 3.37 18.59 8.10
CA GLY A 149 3.13 19.74 7.26
C GLY A 149 1.67 20.08 7.08
N ASN A 150 1.37 20.75 5.98
CA ASN A 150 0.02 21.18 5.62
C ASN A 150 -0.68 20.05 4.84
N LEU A 151 -1.74 19.50 5.41
CA LEU A 151 -2.52 18.44 4.78
C LEU A 151 -3.82 18.96 4.12
N ALA A 152 -4.05 20.25 4.17
CA ALA A 152 -5.24 20.85 3.56
C ALA A 152 -5.13 20.96 2.02
#